data_99a87574c502c6a526a6ec8978093058
#
_entry.id   99a87574c502c6a526a6ec8978093058
#
_cell.length_a   1.000
_cell.length_b   1.000
_cell.length_c   1.000
_cell.angle_alpha   90.00
_cell.angle_beta   90.00
_cell.angle_gamma   90.00
#
_symmetry.space_group_name_H-M   'P 1'
#
loop_
_entity.id
_entity.type
_entity.pdbx_description
1 polymer ?
#
loop_
_entity_poly.entity_id
_entity_poly.type
_entity_poly.pdbx_seq_one_letter_code
_entity_poly.pdbx_strand_id
1 'polypeptide(L)'
;MHQYQVKIHYHHPVGDYFARDMWKWHEGVLGEEVSFSKLDYFGVEGLLVYNCETPQHIGHVIIKEGNWLSQSDEYHIELLLEGKVREVWLIQGDDTVYYSLQAAMTSHEYSRRKPRAFDMATHYQEFDAKWGYQGWLGYRQQDDDYRFKLWAPTANKVDLLIYDSVANDSKVWKIVPMVRGQRESSDHVRNNCGVWYADVMGNLSGLAYQYK
;
A
#
# COMPACT_ATOMS: atom_id res chain seq x y z
N MET A 1 -17.58 -8.40 27.80
CA MET A 1 -17.03 -7.71 26.64
C MET A 1 -16.51 -8.76 25.68
N HIS A 2 -17.02 -8.80 24.46
CA HIS A 2 -16.64 -9.78 23.43
C HIS A 2 -15.77 -9.09 22.40
N GLN A 3 -14.68 -9.73 21.98
CA GLN A 3 -13.79 -9.18 20.98
C GLN A 3 -13.71 -10.11 19.76
N TYR A 4 -13.94 -9.55 18.58
CA TYR A 4 -13.85 -10.26 17.31
C TYR A 4 -12.82 -9.59 16.41
N GLN A 5 -12.08 -10.39 15.67
CA GLN A 5 -11.04 -9.90 14.77
C GLN A 5 -11.33 -10.36 13.33
N VAL A 6 -11.24 -9.41 12.41
CA VAL A 6 -11.40 -9.66 10.98
C VAL A 6 -10.20 -9.09 10.24
N LYS A 7 -9.48 -9.92 9.52
CA LYS A 7 -8.45 -9.49 8.59
C LYS A 7 -9.07 -9.29 7.22
N ILE A 8 -8.97 -8.09 6.71
CA ILE A 8 -9.47 -7.70 5.39
C ILE A 8 -8.30 -7.72 4.40
N HIS A 9 -8.48 -8.38 3.27
CA HIS A 9 -7.68 -8.22 2.05
C HIS A 9 -8.55 -7.51 1.02
N TYR A 10 -8.11 -6.36 0.54
CA TYR A 10 -8.89 -5.56 -0.38
C TYR A 10 -8.16 -5.36 -1.70
N HIS A 11 -8.83 -5.70 -2.80
CA HIS A 11 -8.34 -5.52 -4.15
C HIS A 11 -9.03 -4.35 -4.85
N HIS A 12 -8.22 -3.42 -5.33
CA HIS A 12 -8.68 -2.36 -6.22
C HIS A 12 -8.11 -2.59 -7.63
N PRO A 13 -8.95 -2.63 -8.69
CA PRO A 13 -8.55 -3.06 -10.03
C PRO A 13 -7.40 -2.27 -10.65
N VAL A 14 -7.31 -0.99 -10.33
CA VAL A 14 -6.24 -0.13 -10.83
C VAL A 14 -5.13 0.10 -9.78
N GLY A 15 -5.15 -0.64 -8.68
CA GLY A 15 -4.13 -0.54 -7.63
C GLY A 15 -4.18 0.78 -6.85
N ASP A 16 -5.32 1.47 -6.86
CA ASP A 16 -5.51 2.72 -6.14
C ASP A 16 -5.92 2.48 -4.69
N TYR A 17 -4.93 2.42 -3.82
CA TYR A 17 -5.12 2.25 -2.39
C TYR A 17 -4.88 3.55 -1.61
N PHE A 18 -4.57 4.64 -2.32
CA PHE A 18 -4.32 5.93 -1.71
C PHE A 18 -5.60 6.52 -1.11
N ALA A 19 -5.48 7.04 0.12
CA ALA A 19 -6.59 7.62 0.88
C ALA A 19 -7.80 6.68 1.06
N ARG A 20 -7.59 5.37 0.93
CA ARG A 20 -8.64 4.39 1.20
C ARG A 20 -8.47 3.85 2.60
N ASP A 21 -9.57 3.90 3.34
CA ASP A 21 -9.69 3.43 4.71
C ASP A 21 -10.95 2.58 4.85
N MET A 22 -11.01 1.83 5.92
CA MET A 22 -12.17 1.03 6.30
C MET A 22 -13.00 1.80 7.32
N TRP A 23 -14.29 1.89 7.10
CA TRP A 23 -15.25 2.34 8.09
C TRP A 23 -16.01 1.15 8.60
N LYS A 24 -15.84 0.80 9.88
CA LYS A 24 -16.44 -0.39 10.47
C LYS A 24 -17.42 -0.05 11.59
N TRP A 25 -18.43 -0.88 11.77
CA TRP A 25 -19.36 -0.83 12.90
C TRP A 25 -20.01 -2.21 13.12
N HIS A 26 -20.76 -2.31 14.16
CA HIS A 26 -21.70 -3.40 14.45
C HIS A 26 -23.00 -2.84 14.99
N GLU A 27 -24.01 -3.65 15.15
CA GLU A 27 -25.35 -3.21 15.57
C GLU A 27 -25.26 -2.44 16.92
N GLY A 28 -25.90 -1.29 16.95
CA GLY A 28 -25.99 -0.44 18.15
C GLY A 28 -24.79 0.42 18.47
N VAL A 29 -23.73 0.42 17.64
CA VAL A 29 -22.51 1.18 17.88
C VAL A 29 -22.17 2.10 16.70
N LEU A 30 -21.71 3.31 17.02
CA LEU A 30 -21.20 4.25 16.01
C LEU A 30 -19.99 3.65 15.31
N GLY A 31 -19.90 3.89 13.99
CA GLY A 31 -18.78 3.45 13.18
C GLY A 31 -17.48 4.19 13.52
N GLU A 32 -16.37 3.54 13.24
CA GLU A 32 -15.03 4.10 13.38
C GLU A 32 -14.16 3.79 12.16
N GLU A 33 -13.20 4.69 11.91
CA GLU A 33 -12.25 4.57 10.82
C GLU A 33 -11.06 3.70 11.21
N VAL A 34 -10.66 2.80 10.30
CA VAL A 34 -9.46 1.97 10.44
C VAL A 34 -8.69 1.99 9.14
N SER A 35 -7.41 2.33 9.20
CA SER A 35 -6.56 2.34 8.01
C SER A 35 -6.05 0.95 7.65
N PHE A 36 -5.81 0.75 6.36
CA PHE A 36 -5.05 -0.42 5.90
C PHE A 36 -3.60 -0.34 6.39
N SER A 37 -3.04 -1.48 6.76
CA SER A 37 -1.73 -1.56 7.41
C SER A 37 -0.58 -1.74 6.43
N LYS A 38 -0.77 -2.52 5.37
CA LYS A 38 0.28 -2.81 4.38
C LYS A 38 -0.28 -3.33 3.07
N LEU A 39 0.58 -3.35 2.04
CA LEU A 39 0.33 -4.09 0.79
C LEU A 39 0.54 -5.59 1.01
N ASP A 40 -0.29 -6.39 0.36
CA ASP A 40 -0.13 -7.83 0.28
C ASP A 40 -0.22 -8.31 -1.18
N TYR A 41 -0.23 -9.63 -1.39
CA TYR A 41 -0.29 -10.23 -2.73
C TYR A 41 -1.65 -10.05 -3.43
N PHE A 42 -2.72 -9.72 -2.69
CA PHE A 42 -4.06 -9.48 -3.24
C PHE A 42 -4.31 -7.99 -3.50
N GLY A 43 -3.72 -7.12 -2.66
CA GLY A 43 -3.87 -5.67 -2.73
C GLY A 43 -3.37 -4.99 -1.47
N VAL A 44 -4.26 -4.65 -0.55
CA VAL A 44 -3.93 -4.13 0.78
C VAL A 44 -4.61 -4.95 1.86
N GLU A 45 -3.95 -5.07 3.02
CA GLU A 45 -4.56 -5.72 4.18
C GLU A 45 -4.74 -4.76 5.35
N GLY A 46 -5.75 -5.04 6.14
CA GLY A 46 -6.02 -4.36 7.40
C GLY A 46 -6.68 -5.27 8.41
N LEU A 47 -6.57 -4.93 9.68
CA LEU A 47 -7.17 -5.68 10.79
C LEU A 47 -8.27 -4.86 11.45
N LEU A 48 -9.48 -5.37 11.44
CA LEU A 48 -10.61 -4.81 12.16
C LEU A 48 -10.78 -5.54 13.50
N VAL A 49 -10.99 -4.78 14.55
CA VAL A 49 -11.29 -5.30 15.90
C VAL A 49 -12.63 -4.77 16.33
N TYR A 50 -13.61 -5.65 16.51
CA TYR A 50 -14.94 -5.30 17.03
C TYR A 50 -14.98 -5.63 18.52
N ASN A 51 -15.24 -4.61 19.35
CA ASN A 51 -15.41 -4.74 20.80
C ASN A 51 -16.89 -4.56 21.12
N CYS A 52 -17.55 -5.62 21.54
CA CYS A 52 -18.99 -5.69 21.71
C CYS A 52 -19.36 -5.97 23.18
N GLU A 53 -20.38 -5.31 23.70
CA GLU A 53 -20.90 -5.61 25.05
C GLU A 53 -21.66 -6.93 25.06
N THR A 54 -22.39 -7.20 24.00
CA THR A 54 -23.14 -8.44 23.76
C THR A 54 -22.54 -9.22 22.59
N PRO A 55 -22.74 -10.55 22.51
CA PRO A 55 -22.29 -11.33 21.36
C PRO A 55 -22.88 -10.79 20.05
N GLN A 56 -22.03 -10.64 19.05
CA GLN A 56 -22.40 -10.23 17.70
C GLN A 56 -22.06 -11.34 16.70
N HIS A 57 -22.88 -11.43 15.64
CA HIS A 57 -22.68 -12.40 14.57
C HIS A 57 -22.19 -11.75 13.27
N ILE A 58 -22.51 -10.48 13.08
CA ILE A 58 -22.18 -9.71 11.87
C ILE A 58 -21.41 -8.47 12.24
N GLY A 59 -20.31 -8.25 11.53
CA GLY A 59 -19.59 -7.00 11.49
C GLY A 59 -19.83 -6.33 10.14
N HIS A 60 -19.93 -5.03 10.14
CA HIS A 60 -20.15 -4.22 8.95
C HIS A 60 -18.89 -3.46 8.59
N VAL A 61 -18.62 -3.32 7.29
CA VAL A 61 -17.51 -2.50 6.80
C VAL A 61 -17.85 -1.86 5.46
N ILE A 62 -17.42 -0.63 5.28
CA ILE A 62 -17.39 0.10 4.01
C ILE A 62 -15.93 0.47 3.74
N ILE A 63 -15.48 0.33 2.51
CA ILE A 63 -14.21 0.88 2.06
C ILE A 63 -14.51 2.27 1.50
N LYS A 64 -13.97 3.30 2.13
CA LYS A 64 -14.16 4.69 1.74
C LYS A 64 -12.88 5.34 1.25
N GLU A 65 -12.99 6.37 0.45
CA GLU A 65 -11.90 7.19 -0.03
C GLU A 65 -11.94 8.58 0.61
N GLY A 66 -10.84 8.95 1.27
CA GLY A 66 -10.70 10.26 1.92
C GLY A 66 -11.86 10.56 2.86
N ASN A 67 -12.37 11.79 2.81
CA ASN A 67 -13.53 12.19 3.57
C ASN A 67 -14.83 11.90 2.77
N TRP A 68 -15.09 10.60 2.52
CA TRP A 68 -16.28 10.11 1.80
C TRP A 68 -16.42 10.63 0.36
N LEU A 69 -15.29 10.81 -0.34
CA LEU A 69 -15.28 11.17 -1.77
C LEU A 69 -15.86 10.05 -2.64
N SER A 70 -15.60 8.83 -2.27
CA SER A 70 -16.23 7.63 -2.81
C SER A 70 -16.28 6.55 -1.74
N GLN A 71 -17.14 5.55 -1.95
CA GLN A 71 -17.27 4.42 -1.04
C GLN A 71 -17.67 3.15 -1.80
N SER A 72 -17.38 1.99 -1.21
CA SER A 72 -17.91 0.70 -1.65
C SER A 72 -19.35 0.54 -1.20
N ASP A 73 -20.00 -0.54 -1.64
CA ASP A 73 -21.16 -1.09 -0.96
C ASP A 73 -20.79 -1.51 0.47
N GLU A 74 -21.80 -1.73 1.27
CA GLU A 74 -21.65 -2.23 2.63
C GLU A 74 -21.39 -3.73 2.61
N TYR A 75 -20.30 -4.17 3.20
CA TYR A 75 -19.98 -5.57 3.39
C TYR A 75 -20.44 -6.07 4.76
N HIS A 76 -21.13 -7.21 4.76
CA HIS A 76 -21.60 -7.89 5.96
C HIS A 76 -20.73 -9.11 6.20
N ILE A 77 -19.95 -9.10 7.27
CA ILE A 77 -18.95 -10.12 7.56
C ILE A 77 -19.39 -10.95 8.76
N GLU A 78 -19.49 -12.27 8.57
CA GLU A 78 -19.72 -13.18 9.68
C GLU A 78 -18.54 -13.18 10.66
N LEU A 79 -18.81 -12.85 11.91
CA LEU A 79 -17.80 -12.86 12.96
C LEU A 79 -17.59 -14.28 13.49
N LEU A 80 -16.32 -14.63 13.71
CA LEU A 80 -15.98 -15.89 14.38
C LEU A 80 -16.05 -15.76 15.88
N LEU A 81 -16.07 -16.92 16.55
CA LEU A 81 -15.93 -16.98 18.00
C LEU A 81 -14.66 -16.25 18.48
N GLU A 82 -14.71 -15.70 19.66
CA GLU A 82 -13.61 -15.01 20.32
C GLU A 82 -12.29 -15.76 20.22
N GLY A 83 -11.20 -15.02 20.01
CA GLY A 83 -9.85 -15.56 19.89
C GLY A 83 -9.52 -16.15 18.52
N LYS A 84 -10.45 -16.11 17.54
CA LYS A 84 -10.19 -16.48 16.15
C LYS A 84 -10.25 -15.25 15.25
N VAL A 85 -9.33 -15.20 14.29
CA VAL A 85 -9.33 -14.17 13.25
C VAL A 85 -10.12 -14.68 12.04
N ARG A 86 -11.18 -13.96 11.65
CA ARG A 86 -11.84 -14.17 10.37
C ARG A 86 -11.00 -13.51 9.28
N GLU A 87 -10.67 -14.21 8.23
CA GLU A 87 -9.97 -13.67 7.07
C GLU A 87 -10.94 -13.58 5.89
N VAL A 88 -11.00 -12.42 5.22
CA VAL A 88 -11.91 -12.16 4.11
C VAL A 88 -11.23 -11.37 3.01
N TRP A 89 -11.70 -11.57 1.77
CA TRP A 89 -11.21 -10.89 0.57
C TRP A 89 -12.36 -10.09 -0.04
N LEU A 90 -12.12 -8.81 -0.27
CA LEU A 90 -13.07 -7.86 -0.85
C LEU A 90 -12.51 -7.29 -2.15
N ILE A 91 -13.37 -7.04 -3.13
CA ILE A 91 -12.98 -6.52 -4.44
C ILE A 91 -13.79 -5.26 -4.73
N GLN A 92 -13.12 -4.18 -5.12
CA GLN A 92 -13.79 -2.92 -5.46
C GLN A 92 -14.92 -3.12 -6.49
N GLY A 93 -16.14 -2.69 -6.11
CA GLY A 93 -17.35 -2.76 -6.91
C GLY A 93 -17.91 -4.18 -7.04
N ASP A 94 -17.57 -5.07 -6.14
CA ASP A 94 -18.16 -6.36 -5.92
C ASP A 94 -18.72 -6.35 -4.48
N ASP A 95 -19.98 -6.66 -4.30
CA ASP A 95 -20.65 -6.68 -3.00
C ASP A 95 -20.44 -8.00 -2.24
N THR A 96 -19.74 -8.95 -2.88
CA THR A 96 -19.49 -10.28 -2.34
C THR A 96 -18.35 -10.28 -1.34
N VAL A 97 -18.58 -10.85 -0.16
CA VAL A 97 -17.54 -11.17 0.80
C VAL A 97 -16.99 -12.57 0.53
N TYR A 98 -15.74 -12.67 0.14
CA TYR A 98 -15.06 -13.94 -0.10
C TYR A 98 -14.36 -14.42 1.15
N TYR A 99 -14.57 -15.69 1.52
CA TYR A 99 -13.97 -16.32 2.70
C TYR A 99 -12.78 -17.22 2.35
N SER A 100 -12.32 -17.18 1.12
CA SER A 100 -11.06 -17.80 0.69
C SER A 100 -10.43 -17.02 -0.46
N LEU A 101 -9.11 -16.98 -0.48
CA LEU A 101 -8.33 -16.38 -1.56
C LEU A 101 -8.69 -17.00 -2.91
N GLN A 102 -8.81 -18.32 -2.98
CA GLN A 102 -9.11 -19.02 -4.22
C GLN A 102 -10.46 -18.57 -4.78
N ALA A 103 -11.50 -18.45 -3.96
CA ALA A 103 -12.80 -17.98 -4.39
C ALA A 103 -12.74 -16.53 -4.91
N ALA A 104 -12.06 -15.65 -4.20
CA ALA A 104 -11.85 -14.26 -4.63
C ALA A 104 -11.11 -14.18 -5.97
N MET A 105 -10.00 -14.88 -6.12
CA MET A 105 -9.17 -14.84 -7.34
C MET A 105 -9.84 -15.49 -8.56
N THR A 106 -10.77 -16.42 -8.37
CA THR A 106 -11.52 -17.07 -9.45
C THR A 106 -12.86 -16.39 -9.73
N SER A 107 -13.23 -15.39 -8.95
CA SER A 107 -14.45 -14.63 -9.18
C SER A 107 -14.42 -13.94 -10.55
N HIS A 108 -15.61 -13.78 -11.14
CA HIS A 108 -15.78 -13.05 -12.40
C HIS A 108 -15.26 -11.59 -12.25
N GLU A 109 -15.53 -10.97 -11.11
CA GLU A 109 -15.15 -9.59 -10.84
C GLU A 109 -13.63 -9.42 -10.72
N TYR A 110 -12.92 -10.32 -10.05
CA TYR A 110 -11.46 -10.31 -10.01
C TYR A 110 -10.86 -10.52 -11.40
N SER A 111 -11.37 -11.50 -12.15
CA SER A 111 -10.89 -11.81 -13.50
C SER A 111 -11.17 -10.68 -14.50
N ARG A 112 -12.34 -10.05 -14.40
CA ARG A 112 -12.77 -8.92 -15.24
C ARG A 112 -11.96 -7.66 -14.96
N ARG A 113 -11.48 -7.52 -13.72
CA ARG A 113 -10.76 -6.37 -13.22
C ARG A 113 -9.26 -6.57 -13.12
N LYS A 114 -8.73 -7.67 -13.62
CA LYS A 114 -7.29 -7.71 -13.90
C LYS A 114 -6.94 -6.44 -14.65
N PRO A 115 -5.96 -5.66 -14.20
CA PRO A 115 -5.55 -4.48 -14.93
C PRO A 115 -5.44 -4.90 -16.38
N ARG A 116 -6.24 -4.34 -17.25
CA ARG A 116 -5.98 -4.41 -18.70
C ARG A 116 -4.52 -4.06 -18.80
N ALA A 117 -3.75 -4.90 -19.50
CA ALA A 117 -2.35 -4.63 -19.78
C ALA A 117 -2.22 -3.13 -19.95
N PHE A 118 -1.47 -2.48 -19.06
CA PHE A 118 -1.43 -1.05 -18.84
C PHE A 118 -1.45 -0.35 -20.20
N ASP A 119 -2.59 0.21 -20.57
CA ASP A 119 -2.70 0.94 -21.83
C ASP A 119 -2.07 2.30 -21.62
N MET A 120 -0.78 2.35 -21.93
CA MET A 120 0.04 3.56 -21.86
C MET A 120 -0.62 4.75 -22.56
N ALA A 121 -1.37 4.51 -23.63
CA ALA A 121 -1.96 5.60 -24.40
C ALA A 121 -3.16 6.25 -23.71
N THR A 122 -3.98 5.46 -23.00
CA THR A 122 -5.22 5.94 -22.36
C THR A 122 -5.01 6.42 -20.91
N HIS A 123 -4.02 5.86 -20.19
CA HIS A 123 -3.84 6.14 -18.77
C HIS A 123 -2.56 6.93 -18.45
N TYR A 124 -1.81 7.34 -19.47
CA TYR A 124 -0.55 8.05 -19.28
C TYR A 124 -0.73 9.35 -18.47
N GLN A 125 -1.73 10.14 -18.78
CA GLN A 125 -2.00 11.39 -18.09
C GLN A 125 -2.46 11.17 -16.64
N GLU A 126 -3.28 10.15 -16.40
CA GLU A 126 -3.73 9.80 -15.07
C GLU A 126 -2.57 9.22 -14.23
N PHE A 127 -1.74 8.39 -14.84
CA PHE A 127 -0.55 7.87 -14.20
C PHE A 127 0.42 8.99 -13.81
N ASP A 128 0.72 9.90 -14.74
CA ASP A 128 1.61 11.03 -14.49
C ASP A 128 1.02 12.00 -13.44
N ALA A 129 -0.27 12.27 -13.49
CA ALA A 129 -0.93 13.10 -12.49
C ALA A 129 -0.85 12.51 -11.08
N LYS A 130 -0.86 11.17 -10.99
CA LYS A 130 -0.82 10.46 -9.71
C LYS A 130 0.60 10.22 -9.21
N TRP A 131 1.49 9.76 -10.10
CA TRP A 131 2.82 9.28 -9.76
C TRP A 131 3.93 10.21 -10.25
N GLY A 132 3.61 11.20 -11.07
CA GLY A 132 4.59 12.15 -11.59
C GLY A 132 5.35 12.84 -10.46
N TYR A 133 6.66 12.82 -10.56
CA TYR A 133 7.57 13.49 -9.64
C TYR A 133 8.46 14.47 -10.40
N GLN A 134 8.38 15.74 -10.02
CA GLN A 134 9.14 16.81 -10.66
C GLN A 134 10.39 17.24 -9.86
N GLY A 135 10.65 16.58 -8.74
CA GLY A 135 11.82 16.82 -7.92
C GLY A 135 13.09 16.19 -8.51
N TRP A 136 14.19 16.36 -7.83
CA TRP A 136 15.44 15.75 -8.26
C TRP A 136 15.47 14.24 -7.95
N LEU A 137 16.14 13.47 -8.83
CA LEU A 137 16.45 12.05 -8.68
C LEU A 137 17.96 11.81 -8.75
N GLY A 138 18.42 10.60 -8.46
CA GLY A 138 19.82 10.26 -8.37
C GLY A 138 20.37 10.56 -6.97
N TYR A 139 21.58 11.10 -6.89
CA TYR A 139 22.18 11.46 -5.61
C TYR A 139 22.48 12.95 -5.51
N ARG A 140 22.49 13.46 -4.30
CA ARG A 140 23.05 14.76 -3.93
C ARG A 140 23.94 14.60 -2.71
N GLN A 141 25.05 15.29 -2.74
CA GLN A 141 25.96 15.42 -1.61
C GLN A 141 25.73 16.76 -0.92
N GLN A 142 25.67 16.71 0.40
CA GLN A 142 25.70 17.89 1.26
C GLN A 142 26.68 17.59 2.39
N ASP A 143 27.82 18.26 2.39
CA ASP A 143 28.97 17.95 3.25
C ASP A 143 29.42 16.47 3.11
N ASP A 144 29.41 15.70 4.18
CA ASP A 144 29.75 14.28 4.20
C ASP A 144 28.50 13.37 4.10
N ASP A 145 27.34 13.96 3.82
CA ASP A 145 26.08 13.22 3.69
C ASP A 145 25.68 13.10 2.22
N TYR A 146 25.26 11.90 1.84
CA TYR A 146 24.78 11.60 0.51
C TYR A 146 23.31 11.17 0.60
N ARG A 147 22.43 11.90 -0.08
CA ARG A 147 21.03 11.49 -0.26
C ARG A 147 20.81 10.93 -1.64
N PHE A 148 20.26 9.73 -1.69
CA PHE A 148 19.88 9.03 -2.92
C PHE A 148 18.38 9.04 -3.05
N LYS A 149 17.87 9.31 -4.27
CA LYS A 149 16.45 9.24 -4.59
C LYS A 149 16.22 8.45 -5.88
N LEU A 150 15.27 7.54 -5.84
CA LEU A 150 14.80 6.76 -6.98
C LEU A 150 13.28 6.90 -7.10
N TRP A 151 12.78 7.12 -8.30
CA TRP A 151 11.36 7.02 -8.59
C TRP A 151 11.05 5.60 -9.07
N ALA A 152 10.32 4.86 -8.26
CA ALA A 152 9.91 3.49 -8.52
C ALA A 152 8.51 3.25 -7.89
N PRO A 153 7.44 3.82 -8.50
CA PRO A 153 6.10 3.85 -7.91
C PRO A 153 5.49 2.46 -7.71
N THR A 154 5.90 1.49 -8.53
CA THR A 154 5.40 0.10 -8.48
C THR A 154 6.26 -0.83 -7.64
N ALA A 155 7.42 -0.36 -7.14
CA ALA A 155 8.29 -1.20 -6.33
C ALA A 155 7.71 -1.43 -4.93
N ASN A 156 7.81 -2.65 -4.45
CA ASN A 156 7.43 -3.01 -3.07
C ASN A 156 8.58 -2.86 -2.08
N LYS A 157 9.80 -2.92 -2.59
CA LYS A 157 11.05 -2.78 -1.86
C LYS A 157 12.11 -2.22 -2.80
N VAL A 158 12.99 -1.38 -2.27
CA VAL A 158 14.18 -0.90 -2.98
C VAL A 158 15.36 -0.93 -2.02
N ASP A 159 16.46 -1.50 -2.46
CA ASP A 159 17.76 -1.45 -1.78
C ASP A 159 18.75 -0.63 -2.62
N LEU A 160 19.48 0.26 -1.99
CA LEU A 160 20.63 0.92 -2.56
C LEU A 160 21.88 0.04 -2.31
N LEU A 161 22.50 -0.41 -3.38
CA LEU A 161 23.76 -1.14 -3.36
C LEU A 161 24.90 -0.16 -3.60
N ILE A 162 25.89 -0.13 -2.74
CA ILE A 162 27.10 0.67 -2.91
C ILE A 162 28.26 -0.31 -3.10
N TYR A 163 29.05 -0.08 -4.15
CA TYR A 163 30.17 -0.92 -4.53
C TYR A 163 31.49 -0.27 -4.06
N ASP A 164 32.48 -1.08 -3.79
CA ASP A 164 33.78 -0.66 -3.27
C ASP A 164 34.62 0.10 -4.32
N SER A 165 34.24 0.03 -5.58
CA SER A 165 34.92 0.75 -6.67
C SER A 165 33.99 0.88 -7.90
N VAL A 166 34.48 1.54 -8.95
CA VAL A 166 33.87 1.63 -10.28
C VAL A 166 34.39 0.56 -11.24
N ALA A 167 35.24 -0.35 -10.80
CA ALA A 167 35.79 -1.40 -11.65
C ALA A 167 34.77 -2.52 -11.94
N ASN A 168 34.96 -3.25 -13.04
CA ASN A 168 34.05 -4.32 -13.46
C ASN A 168 33.96 -5.49 -12.45
N ASP A 169 34.97 -5.67 -11.62
CA ASP A 169 35.08 -6.71 -10.60
C ASP A 169 34.73 -6.20 -9.19
N SER A 170 34.16 -5.00 -9.09
CA SER A 170 33.77 -4.39 -7.83
C SER A 170 32.75 -5.24 -7.05
N LYS A 171 32.88 -5.22 -5.74
CA LYS A 171 32.00 -5.95 -4.83
C LYS A 171 31.06 -5.01 -4.09
N VAL A 172 29.88 -5.51 -3.77
CA VAL A 172 28.96 -4.77 -2.91
C VAL A 172 29.60 -4.57 -1.56
N TRP A 173 29.93 -3.32 -1.25
CA TRP A 173 30.47 -2.90 0.02
C TRP A 173 29.37 -2.67 1.07
N LYS A 174 28.26 -2.05 0.66
CA LYS A 174 27.15 -1.72 1.58
C LYS A 174 25.81 -1.88 0.89
N ILE A 175 24.83 -2.39 1.62
CA ILE A 175 23.43 -2.44 1.21
C ILE A 175 22.64 -1.56 2.17
N VAL A 176 21.90 -0.59 1.64
CA VAL A 176 21.09 0.33 2.42
C VAL A 176 19.63 0.18 1.97
N PRO A 177 18.74 -0.36 2.82
CA PRO A 177 17.30 -0.38 2.52
C PRO A 177 16.82 1.06 2.33
N MET A 178 16.13 1.31 1.21
CA MET A 178 15.53 2.61 0.94
C MET A 178 14.15 2.72 1.57
N VAL A 179 13.81 3.92 1.99
CA VAL A 179 12.50 4.23 2.57
C VAL A 179 11.66 4.88 1.48
N ARG A 180 10.42 4.45 1.36
CA ARG A 180 9.45 5.12 0.49
C ARG A 180 9.17 6.50 1.06
N GLY A 181 9.39 7.54 0.26
CA GLY A 181 9.39 8.91 0.70
C GLY A 181 8.09 9.31 1.36
N GLN A 182 8.20 9.84 2.57
CA GLN A 182 7.19 10.69 3.15
C GLN A 182 7.40 12.11 2.63
N ARG A 183 6.31 12.84 2.52
CA ARG A 183 6.20 14.21 2.07
C ARG A 183 7.26 15.11 2.71
N GLU A 184 8.05 15.80 1.92
CA GLU A 184 8.66 17.03 2.35
C GLU A 184 7.56 18.08 2.54
N SER A 185 7.51 18.74 3.67
CA SER A 185 6.39 19.59 4.12
C SER A 185 6.12 20.84 3.26
N SER A 186 6.99 21.12 2.29
CA SER A 186 6.87 22.23 1.35
C SER A 186 6.21 21.87 0.03
N ASP A 187 6.14 20.58 -0.31
CA ASP A 187 5.52 20.12 -1.54
C ASP A 187 4.07 19.74 -1.27
N HIS A 188 3.15 20.46 -1.84
CA HIS A 188 1.74 20.05 -1.94
C HIS A 188 1.53 18.79 -2.77
N VAL A 189 2.61 18.09 -3.11
CA VAL A 189 2.65 16.86 -3.86
C VAL A 189 2.32 15.69 -2.93
N ARG A 190 1.37 14.91 -3.33
CA ARG A 190 0.76 13.74 -2.71
C ARG A 190 1.74 12.85 -1.96
N ASN A 191 1.35 12.39 -0.80
CA ASN A 191 2.14 11.64 0.18
C ASN A 191 2.77 10.33 -0.30
N ASN A 192 2.73 9.98 -1.59
CA ASN A 192 3.28 8.73 -2.09
C ASN A 192 3.47 8.77 -3.61
N CYS A 193 4.31 9.68 -4.09
CA CYS A 193 4.66 9.76 -5.51
C CYS A 193 5.55 8.60 -6.02
N GLY A 194 5.74 7.55 -5.19
CA GLY A 194 6.59 6.43 -5.54
C GLY A 194 8.09 6.73 -5.51
N VAL A 195 8.52 7.82 -4.87
CA VAL A 195 9.94 8.11 -4.64
C VAL A 195 10.44 7.36 -3.43
N TRP A 196 11.58 6.74 -3.60
CA TRP A 196 12.36 6.07 -2.57
C TRP A 196 13.60 6.89 -2.26
N TYR A 197 14.02 6.95 -1.00
CA TYR A 197 15.23 7.64 -0.62
C TYR A 197 16.04 6.85 0.40
N ALA A 198 17.34 7.11 0.41
CA ALA A 198 18.26 6.66 1.45
C ALA A 198 19.28 7.77 1.73
N ASP A 199 19.62 7.96 2.99
CA ASP A 199 20.70 8.83 3.43
C ASP A 199 21.89 7.96 3.83
N VAL A 200 23.07 8.30 3.33
CA VAL A 200 24.32 7.58 3.60
C VAL A 200 25.38 8.59 4.03
N MET A 201 25.86 8.42 5.25
CA MET A 201 26.93 9.22 5.80
C MET A 201 28.29 8.66 5.40
N GLY A 202 29.27 9.54 5.23
CA GLY A 202 30.67 9.22 4.96
C GLY A 202 31.09 9.51 3.53
N ASN A 203 32.39 9.43 3.26
CA ASN A 203 32.93 9.72 1.94
C ASN A 203 32.66 8.58 0.96
N LEU A 204 31.79 8.83 -0.03
CA LEU A 204 31.45 7.90 -1.11
C LEU A 204 32.16 8.25 -2.44
N SER A 205 33.14 9.15 -2.43
CA SER A 205 33.87 9.53 -3.63
C SER A 205 34.57 8.33 -4.26
N GLY A 206 34.38 8.13 -5.57
CA GLY A 206 35.00 7.02 -6.31
C GLY A 206 34.29 5.68 -6.19
N LEU A 207 33.19 5.61 -5.43
CA LEU A 207 32.36 4.42 -5.34
C LEU A 207 31.25 4.42 -6.39
N ALA A 208 30.85 3.23 -6.84
CA ALA A 208 29.69 3.05 -7.69
C ALA A 208 28.46 2.72 -6.86
N TYR A 209 27.25 2.96 -7.41
CA TYR A 209 26.01 2.56 -6.78
C TYR A 209 25.00 2.01 -7.78
N GLN A 210 24.07 1.23 -7.29
CA GLN A 210 22.94 0.66 -8.05
C GLN A 210 21.71 0.56 -7.16
N TYR A 211 20.54 0.67 -7.76
CA TYR A 211 19.28 0.35 -7.11
C TYR A 211 18.83 -1.08 -7.47
N LYS A 212 18.29 -1.80 -6.48
CA LYS A 212 17.78 -3.16 -6.65
C LYS A 212 16.37 -3.28 -6.08
#